data_3d0dc0a4ab943ed51d113acd1be895f1
#
_entry.id   3d0dc0a4ab943ed51d113acd1be895f1
#
_cell.length_a   1.000
_cell.length_b   1.000
_cell.length_c   1.000
_cell.angle_alpha   90.00
_cell.angle_beta   90.00
_cell.angle_gamma   90.00
#
_symmetry.space_group_name_H-M   'P 1'
#
loop_
_entity.id
_entity.type
_entity.pdbx_description
1 polymer ?
#
loop_
_entity_poly.entity_id
_entity_poly.type
_entity_poly.pdbx_seq_one_letter_code
_entity_poly.pdbx_strand_id
1 'polypeptide(L)'
;MRSTRLLAVGLALTIVASGCASGPSLKDAAAELQKDAQRLENDDVFKNPLMNLRIVQHPDKDLPCGGDKVKRVLRATADEERVDESLDSRLDKAQRVMENTLSRIMGYEVEHDISQADALEGRFIYGSKGVGVMVTVYIAPEAPTWRLHAQTACLSR
;
A
#
# COMPACT_ATOMS: atom_id res chain seq x y z
N MET A 1 -48.30 -45.71 40.78
CA MET A 1 -46.93 -45.82 40.17
C MET A 1 -46.79 -44.69 39.16
N ARG A 2 -46.13 -43.57 39.52
CA ARG A 2 -45.82 -42.46 38.64
C ARG A 2 -44.34 -42.29 38.57
N SER A 3 -43.77 -42.60 37.40
CA SER A 3 -42.32 -42.47 37.08
C SER A 3 -42.00 -41.03 36.69
N THR A 4 -41.22 -40.34 37.48
CA THR A 4 -40.71 -39.03 37.22
C THR A 4 -39.41 -39.16 36.43
N ARG A 5 -39.41 -38.72 35.16
CA ARG A 5 -38.19 -38.63 34.34
C ARG A 5 -37.51 -37.30 34.60
N LEU A 6 -36.32 -37.32 35.15
CA LEU A 6 -35.39 -36.19 35.29
C LEU A 6 -34.71 -35.95 33.95
N LEU A 7 -34.97 -34.79 33.36
CA LEU A 7 -34.22 -34.26 32.21
C LEU A 7 -32.99 -33.50 32.73
N ALA A 8 -31.82 -34.05 32.44
CA ALA A 8 -30.56 -33.36 32.66
C ALA A 8 -30.30 -32.42 31.48
N VAL A 9 -30.34 -31.10 31.76
CA VAL A 9 -29.96 -30.06 30.79
C VAL A 9 -28.48 -29.87 30.90
N GLY A 10 -27.73 -30.36 29.90
CA GLY A 10 -26.28 -30.12 29.76
C GLY A 10 -26.03 -28.71 29.25
N LEU A 11 -25.43 -27.87 30.09
CA LEU A 11 -24.98 -26.53 29.75
C LEU A 11 -23.63 -26.64 28.98
N ALA A 12 -23.67 -26.53 27.65
CA ALA A 12 -22.47 -26.48 26.83
C ALA A 12 -21.85 -25.07 26.95
N LEU A 13 -20.72 -24.95 27.67
CA LEU A 13 -19.90 -23.74 27.70
C LEU A 13 -19.16 -23.64 26.37
N THR A 14 -19.62 -22.78 25.47
CA THR A 14 -18.87 -22.36 24.28
C THR A 14 -17.80 -21.38 24.71
N ILE A 15 -16.54 -21.84 24.80
CA ILE A 15 -15.38 -20.96 24.97
C ILE A 15 -15.17 -20.24 23.63
N VAL A 16 -15.61 -19.00 23.56
CA VAL A 16 -15.23 -18.08 22.48
C VAL A 16 -13.78 -17.71 22.71
N ALA A 17 -12.87 -18.35 21.97
CA ALA A 17 -11.50 -17.93 21.89
C ALA A 17 -11.47 -16.56 21.21
N SER A 18 -11.41 -15.50 22.02
CA SER A 18 -11.11 -14.14 21.55
C SER A 18 -9.68 -14.15 21.02
N GLY A 19 -9.51 -14.41 19.72
CA GLY A 19 -8.25 -14.21 19.04
C GLY A 19 -7.89 -12.75 19.17
N CYS A 20 -6.91 -12.41 20.01
CA CYS A 20 -6.26 -11.12 19.98
C CYS A 20 -5.70 -10.94 18.55
N ALA A 21 -6.36 -10.16 17.71
CA ALA A 21 -5.77 -9.72 16.47
C ALA A 21 -4.53 -8.89 16.86
N SER A 22 -3.36 -9.52 16.82
CA SER A 22 -2.10 -8.81 16.97
C SER A 22 -2.04 -7.77 15.86
N GLY A 23 -1.82 -6.49 16.19
CA GLY A 23 -1.66 -5.43 15.21
C GLY A 23 -0.51 -5.74 14.24
N PRO A 24 -0.31 -4.91 13.20
CA PRO A 24 0.73 -5.14 12.20
C PRO A 24 2.11 -5.26 12.85
N SER A 25 2.89 -6.27 12.45
CA SER A 25 4.27 -6.44 12.87
C SER A 25 5.24 -5.81 11.87
N LEU A 26 6.40 -5.35 12.36
CA LEU A 26 7.46 -4.85 11.46
C LEU A 26 7.88 -5.92 10.45
N LYS A 27 7.95 -7.16 10.87
CA LYS A 27 8.34 -8.30 10.01
C LYS A 27 7.38 -8.45 8.82
N ASP A 28 6.07 -8.44 9.08
CA ASP A 28 5.06 -8.65 8.03
C ASP A 28 4.97 -7.43 7.12
N ALA A 29 4.98 -6.22 7.69
CA ALA A 29 4.98 -4.97 6.93
C ALA A 29 6.25 -4.85 6.05
N ALA A 30 7.41 -5.19 6.58
CA ALA A 30 8.67 -5.17 5.84
C ALA A 30 8.71 -6.22 4.72
N ALA A 31 8.18 -7.41 4.96
CA ALA A 31 8.08 -8.46 3.95
C ALA A 31 7.18 -8.04 2.78
N GLU A 32 6.03 -7.43 3.09
CA GLU A 32 5.13 -6.92 2.04
C GLU A 32 5.76 -5.78 1.25
N LEU A 33 6.43 -4.83 1.90
CA LEU A 33 7.13 -3.74 1.22
C LEU A 33 8.30 -4.25 0.35
N GLN A 34 9.02 -5.28 0.81
CA GLN A 34 10.07 -5.94 0.02
C GLN A 34 9.50 -6.65 -1.21
N LYS A 35 8.35 -7.29 -1.07
CA LYS A 35 7.64 -7.91 -2.19
C LYS A 35 7.21 -6.87 -3.22
N ASP A 36 6.73 -5.70 -2.78
CA ASP A 36 6.41 -4.60 -3.69
C ASP A 36 7.63 -4.12 -4.48
N ALA A 37 8.79 -3.97 -3.82
CA ALA A 37 10.04 -3.62 -4.49
C ALA A 37 10.44 -4.66 -5.55
N GLN A 38 10.42 -5.94 -5.19
CA GLN A 38 10.74 -7.03 -6.11
C GLN A 38 9.79 -7.09 -7.31
N ARG A 39 8.51 -6.82 -7.11
CA ARG A 39 7.54 -6.78 -8.20
C ARG A 39 7.81 -5.61 -9.14
N LEU A 40 8.07 -4.42 -8.61
CA LEU A 40 8.42 -3.26 -9.43
C LEU A 40 9.68 -3.51 -10.28
N GLU A 41 10.64 -4.28 -9.78
CA GLU A 41 11.87 -4.59 -10.52
C GLU A 41 11.70 -5.67 -11.58
N ASN A 42 10.91 -6.71 -11.27
CA ASN A 42 10.95 -7.95 -12.03
C ASN A 42 9.69 -8.21 -12.87
N ASP A 43 8.54 -7.66 -12.49
CA ASP A 43 7.28 -7.93 -13.18
C ASP A 43 7.18 -7.06 -14.45
N ASP A 44 7.06 -7.69 -15.61
CA ASP A 44 6.90 -7.00 -16.88
C ASP A 44 5.64 -6.12 -16.96
N VAL A 45 4.65 -6.40 -16.13
CA VAL A 45 3.41 -5.60 -16.05
C VAL A 45 3.69 -4.11 -15.71
N PHE A 46 4.81 -3.81 -15.05
CA PHE A 46 5.19 -2.43 -14.71
C PHE A 46 6.04 -1.74 -15.78
N LYS A 47 6.63 -2.48 -16.72
CA LYS A 47 7.49 -1.91 -17.77
C LYS A 47 6.71 -1.09 -18.81
N ASN A 48 5.45 -1.35 -18.92
CA ASN A 48 4.50 -0.61 -19.73
C ASN A 48 3.17 -0.58 -18.94
N PRO A 49 2.83 0.45 -18.21
CA PRO A 49 2.97 1.87 -18.57
C PRO A 49 4.09 2.66 -17.88
N LEU A 50 4.83 2.10 -16.93
CA LEU A 50 5.85 2.83 -16.16
C LEU A 50 7.20 2.79 -16.89
N MET A 51 7.48 3.77 -17.74
CA MET A 51 8.75 3.86 -18.45
C MET A 51 9.89 4.28 -17.50
N ASN A 52 11.09 3.83 -17.79
CA ASN A 52 12.29 4.19 -17.01
C ASN A 52 12.13 3.96 -15.50
N LEU A 53 11.36 2.95 -15.11
CA LEU A 53 11.15 2.61 -13.70
C LEU A 53 12.49 2.34 -13.01
N ARG A 54 12.73 3.02 -11.89
CA ARG A 54 13.95 2.88 -11.07
C ARG A 54 13.59 2.82 -9.60
N ILE A 55 14.12 1.82 -8.90
CA ILE A 55 14.14 1.85 -7.44
C ILE A 55 15.28 2.77 -6.98
N VAL A 56 14.92 3.85 -6.30
CA VAL A 56 15.87 4.84 -5.78
C VAL A 56 16.33 4.47 -4.37
N GLN A 57 15.46 3.79 -3.62
CA GLN A 57 15.75 3.29 -2.28
C GLN A 57 15.01 1.97 -2.04
N HIS A 58 15.77 0.91 -1.72
CA HIS A 58 15.23 -0.38 -1.30
C HIS A 58 14.82 -0.37 0.18
N PRO A 59 13.79 -1.15 0.56
CA PRO A 59 13.31 -1.24 1.94
C PRO A 59 14.12 -2.27 2.77
N ASP A 60 15.44 -2.27 2.63
CA ASP A 60 16.38 -3.22 3.22
C ASP A 60 16.91 -2.78 4.59
N LYS A 61 16.72 -1.51 4.96
CA LYS A 61 17.28 -0.91 6.17
C LYS A 61 16.19 -0.40 7.11
N ASP A 62 16.38 -0.67 8.40
CA ASP A 62 15.59 -0.09 9.47
C ASP A 62 15.98 1.38 9.67
N LEU A 63 15.03 2.29 9.51
CA LEU A 63 15.20 3.71 9.77
C LEU A 63 14.52 4.09 11.08
N PRO A 64 15.19 4.74 12.03
CA PRO A 64 14.57 5.21 13.26
C PRO A 64 13.39 6.16 12.98
N CYS A 65 12.31 6.00 13.75
CA CYS A 65 11.11 6.84 13.59
C CYS A 65 10.45 7.26 14.92
N GLY A 66 11.13 7.07 16.03
CA GLY A 66 10.72 7.48 17.37
C GLY A 66 10.93 6.40 18.42
N GLY A 67 11.61 6.74 19.51
CA GLY A 67 11.98 5.80 20.56
C GLY A 67 12.79 4.61 20.03
N ASP A 68 12.36 3.40 20.36
CA ASP A 68 12.92 2.13 19.88
C ASP A 68 12.27 1.60 18.58
N LYS A 69 11.37 2.41 17.99
CA LYS A 69 10.63 2.04 16.78
C LYS A 69 11.41 2.37 15.52
N VAL A 70 11.15 1.58 14.51
CA VAL A 70 11.76 1.72 13.18
C VAL A 70 10.71 1.59 12.08
N LYS A 71 11.07 2.09 10.91
CA LYS A 71 10.32 1.90 9.66
C LYS A 71 11.25 1.51 8.53
N ARG A 72 10.70 0.93 7.47
CA ARG A 72 11.39 0.70 6.21
C ARG A 72 10.78 1.53 5.11
N VAL A 73 11.59 1.93 4.14
CA VAL A 73 11.20 2.87 3.09
C VAL A 73 11.61 2.32 1.73
N LEU A 74 10.66 2.31 0.81
CA LEU A 74 10.83 2.08 -0.62
C LEU A 74 10.61 3.40 -1.36
N ARG A 75 11.53 3.77 -2.24
CA ARG A 75 11.34 4.89 -3.16
C ARG A 75 11.57 4.43 -4.58
N ALA A 76 10.69 4.82 -5.47
CA ALA A 76 10.82 4.54 -6.89
C ALA A 76 10.39 5.76 -7.71
N THR A 77 10.93 5.85 -8.92
CA THR A 77 10.53 6.86 -9.90
C THR A 77 10.26 6.19 -11.25
N ALA A 78 9.34 6.75 -12.01
CA ALA A 78 9.07 6.31 -13.36
C ALA A 78 8.58 7.48 -14.23
N ASP A 79 8.67 7.30 -15.54
CA ASP A 79 8.18 8.23 -16.53
C ASP A 79 6.95 7.66 -17.25
N GLU A 80 6.11 8.53 -17.80
CA GLU A 80 5.06 8.19 -18.75
C GLU A 80 5.55 8.34 -20.18
N GLU A 81 4.88 7.67 -21.11
CA GLU A 81 5.06 7.95 -22.53
C GLU A 81 4.56 9.37 -22.83
N ARG A 82 5.44 10.21 -23.36
CA ARG A 82 5.08 11.57 -23.74
C ARG A 82 4.31 11.55 -25.05
N VAL A 83 3.07 11.97 -24.99
CA VAL A 83 2.19 12.19 -26.13
C VAL A 83 1.87 13.69 -26.25
N ASP A 84 1.48 14.12 -27.43
CA ASP A 84 1.09 15.52 -27.67
C ASP A 84 -0.33 15.78 -27.13
N GLU A 85 -0.42 15.84 -25.81
CA GLU A 85 -1.66 16.09 -25.05
C GLU A 85 -1.46 17.31 -24.13
N SER A 86 -2.58 17.92 -23.73
CA SER A 86 -2.52 18.99 -22.71
C SER A 86 -1.97 18.46 -21.38
N LEU A 87 -1.36 19.34 -20.58
CA LEU A 87 -0.83 18.98 -19.29
C LEU A 87 -1.89 18.34 -18.38
N ASP A 88 -3.08 18.90 -18.34
CA ASP A 88 -4.18 18.38 -17.54
C ASP A 88 -4.58 16.95 -17.96
N SER A 89 -4.76 16.71 -19.27
CA SER A 89 -5.04 15.38 -19.80
C SER A 89 -3.96 14.36 -19.45
N ARG A 90 -2.70 14.76 -19.48
CA ARG A 90 -1.56 13.92 -19.10
C ARG A 90 -1.59 13.58 -17.62
N LEU A 91 -1.82 14.57 -16.75
CA LEU A 91 -1.92 14.34 -15.30
C LEU A 91 -3.09 13.43 -14.95
N ASP A 92 -4.25 13.59 -15.60
CA ASP A 92 -5.41 12.70 -15.44
C ASP A 92 -5.11 11.26 -15.85
N LYS A 93 -4.44 11.09 -16.98
CA LYS A 93 -4.02 9.78 -17.48
C LYS A 93 -3.02 9.12 -16.52
N ALA A 94 -1.99 9.87 -16.12
CA ALA A 94 -0.96 9.40 -15.20
C ALA A 94 -1.56 9.01 -13.83
N GLN A 95 -2.52 9.79 -13.32
CA GLN A 95 -3.24 9.49 -12.09
C GLN A 95 -4.00 8.18 -12.20
N ARG A 96 -4.86 8.02 -13.22
CA ARG A 96 -5.63 6.78 -13.42
C ARG A 96 -4.76 5.55 -13.57
N VAL A 97 -3.65 5.67 -14.30
CA VAL A 97 -2.67 4.57 -14.45
C VAL A 97 -2.13 4.17 -13.09
N MET A 98 -1.70 5.13 -12.28
CA MET A 98 -1.10 4.84 -10.98
C MET A 98 -2.13 4.32 -9.97
N GLU A 99 -3.33 4.88 -9.91
CA GLU A 99 -4.42 4.38 -9.06
C GLU A 99 -4.77 2.92 -9.39
N ASN A 100 -4.88 2.57 -10.67
CA ASN A 100 -5.10 1.20 -11.10
C ASN A 100 -3.91 0.29 -10.75
N THR A 101 -2.69 0.78 -10.91
CA THR A 101 -1.47 0.04 -10.56
C THR A 101 -1.44 -0.27 -9.06
N LEU A 102 -1.64 0.74 -8.23
CA LEU A 102 -1.66 0.57 -6.78
C LEU A 102 -2.79 -0.35 -6.33
N SER A 103 -4.03 -0.11 -6.79
CA SER A 103 -5.20 -0.84 -6.29
C SER A 103 -5.30 -2.26 -6.85
N ARG A 104 -5.23 -2.42 -8.17
CA ARG A 104 -5.51 -3.71 -8.82
C ARG A 104 -4.30 -4.63 -8.90
N ILE A 105 -3.11 -4.05 -9.06
CA ILE A 105 -1.90 -4.85 -9.26
C ILE A 105 -1.16 -5.03 -7.95
N MET A 106 -0.95 -3.97 -7.18
CA MET A 106 -0.19 -4.01 -5.94
C MET A 106 -1.03 -4.28 -4.69
N GLY A 107 -2.37 -4.13 -4.75
CA GLY A 107 -3.29 -4.45 -3.66
C GLY A 107 -3.35 -3.39 -2.55
N TYR A 108 -3.12 -2.14 -2.89
CA TYR A 108 -3.35 -1.01 -1.98
C TYR A 108 -4.82 -0.60 -1.99
N GLU A 109 -5.34 -0.23 -0.82
CA GLU A 109 -6.56 0.55 -0.69
C GLU A 109 -6.19 2.01 -0.97
N VAL A 110 -6.68 2.54 -2.11
CA VAL A 110 -6.33 3.88 -2.59
C VAL A 110 -7.38 4.88 -2.14
N GLU A 111 -6.93 6.00 -1.58
CA GLU A 111 -7.79 7.14 -1.24
C GLU A 111 -7.96 8.05 -2.46
N HIS A 112 -9.20 8.37 -2.80
CA HIS A 112 -9.54 9.28 -3.89
C HIS A 112 -9.75 10.69 -3.35
N ASP A 113 -8.79 11.57 -3.59
CA ASP A 113 -8.89 12.99 -3.26
C ASP A 113 -9.31 13.78 -4.51
N ILE A 114 -10.61 14.05 -4.61
CA ILE A 114 -11.18 14.81 -5.73
C ILE A 114 -10.82 16.31 -5.70
N SER A 115 -10.29 16.82 -4.59
CA SER A 115 -9.90 18.24 -4.47
C SER A 115 -8.71 18.61 -5.36
N GLN A 116 -7.95 17.60 -5.84
CA GLN A 116 -6.77 17.77 -6.68
C GLN A 116 -7.04 17.57 -8.18
N ALA A 117 -8.30 17.36 -8.58
CA ALA A 117 -8.64 17.02 -9.98
C ALA A 117 -8.11 18.04 -11.01
N ASP A 118 -8.07 19.33 -10.66
CA ASP A 118 -7.63 20.41 -11.55
C ASP A 118 -6.25 20.98 -11.20
N ALA A 119 -5.50 20.30 -10.33
CA ALA A 119 -4.18 20.77 -9.91
C ALA A 119 -3.13 20.55 -11.00
N LEU A 120 -2.74 21.60 -11.70
CA LEU A 120 -1.69 21.58 -12.73
C LEU A 120 -0.26 21.54 -12.16
N GLU A 121 -0.10 21.85 -10.89
CA GLU A 121 1.20 21.81 -10.20
C GLU A 121 1.65 20.37 -9.87
N GLY A 122 0.75 19.40 -9.99
CA GLY A 122 0.94 18.00 -9.69
C GLY A 122 -0.17 17.47 -8.79
N ARG A 123 -0.19 16.15 -8.60
CA ARG A 123 -1.25 15.48 -7.85
C ARG A 123 -0.65 14.43 -6.92
N PHE A 124 -1.35 14.13 -5.83
CA PHE A 124 -0.96 13.10 -4.89
C PHE A 124 -1.97 11.96 -4.90
N ILE A 125 -1.47 10.75 -4.79
CA ILE A 125 -2.25 9.54 -4.53
C ILE A 125 -1.78 8.97 -3.21
N TYR A 126 -2.70 8.62 -2.35
CA TYR A 126 -2.44 7.97 -1.07
C TYR A 126 -3.05 6.57 -1.07
N GLY A 127 -2.38 5.64 -0.43
CA GLY A 127 -2.90 4.29 -0.28
C GLY A 127 -2.29 3.56 0.90
N SER A 128 -2.95 2.50 1.33
CA SER A 128 -2.49 1.69 2.45
C SER A 128 -2.77 0.20 2.24
N LYS A 129 -2.04 -0.64 2.98
CA LYS A 129 -2.30 -2.07 3.14
C LYS A 129 -2.50 -2.38 4.62
N GLY A 130 -3.44 -3.25 4.94
CA GLY A 130 -3.80 -3.62 6.31
C GLY A 130 -2.65 -4.16 7.17
N VAL A 131 -1.54 -4.55 6.55
CA VAL A 131 -0.30 -4.98 7.22
C VAL A 131 0.57 -3.83 7.72
N GLY A 132 0.09 -2.59 7.65
CA GLY A 132 0.84 -1.40 8.11
C GLY A 132 1.83 -0.85 7.09
N VAL A 133 1.55 -0.97 5.81
CA VAL A 133 2.29 -0.31 4.71
C VAL A 133 1.46 0.84 4.16
N MET A 134 2.09 1.99 4.00
CA MET A 134 1.48 3.19 3.39
C MET A 134 2.27 3.59 2.16
N VAL A 135 1.57 4.10 1.15
CA VAL A 135 2.18 4.63 -0.08
C VAL A 135 1.66 6.03 -0.37
N THR A 136 2.56 6.88 -0.82
CA THR A 136 2.24 8.18 -1.41
C THR A 136 2.91 8.24 -2.77
N VAL A 137 2.16 8.61 -3.80
CA VAL A 137 2.71 8.88 -5.12
C VAL A 137 2.44 10.32 -5.47
N TYR A 138 3.49 11.05 -5.80
CA TYR A 138 3.38 12.37 -6.40
C TYR A 138 3.48 12.23 -7.92
N ILE A 139 2.49 12.77 -8.61
CA ILE A 139 2.44 12.85 -10.07
C ILE A 139 2.90 14.25 -10.46
N ALA A 140 4.08 14.33 -11.04
CA ALA A 140 4.70 15.59 -11.42
C ALA A 140 4.35 15.98 -12.87
N PRO A 141 4.23 17.28 -13.17
CA PRO A 141 4.05 17.77 -14.54
C PRO A 141 5.30 17.54 -15.42
N GLU A 142 6.45 17.36 -14.79
CA GLU A 142 7.73 17.04 -15.45
C GLU A 142 8.29 15.68 -15.03
N ALA A 143 9.20 15.15 -15.85
CA ALA A 143 9.89 13.89 -15.58
C ALA A 143 10.81 13.98 -14.33
N PRO A 144 10.88 12.93 -13.50
CA PRO A 144 10.07 11.72 -13.56
C PRO A 144 8.62 11.99 -13.15
N THR A 145 7.68 11.49 -13.96
CA THR A 145 6.25 11.75 -13.77
C THR A 145 5.72 11.15 -12.48
N TRP A 146 6.09 9.93 -12.15
CA TRP A 146 5.69 9.29 -10.89
C TRP A 146 6.85 9.22 -9.91
N ARG A 147 6.62 9.73 -8.72
CA ARG A 147 7.55 9.69 -7.59
C ARG A 147 6.88 8.96 -6.44
N LEU A 148 7.16 7.66 -6.32
CA LEU A 148 6.58 6.77 -5.32
C LEU A 148 7.40 6.77 -4.05
N HIS A 149 6.73 6.90 -2.92
CA HIS A 149 7.27 6.74 -1.57
C HIS A 149 6.35 5.80 -0.79
N ALA A 150 6.80 4.57 -0.56
CA ALA A 150 6.10 3.65 0.31
C ALA A 150 6.92 3.37 1.57
N GLN A 151 6.24 3.17 2.69
CA GLN A 151 6.90 2.91 3.97
C GLN A 151 6.05 2.03 4.88
N THR A 152 6.71 1.31 5.76
CA THR A 152 6.00 0.67 6.87
C THR A 152 5.57 1.69 7.91
N ALA A 153 4.55 1.37 8.70
CA ALA A 153 4.29 2.08 9.94
C ALA A 153 5.54 2.07 10.85
N CYS A 154 5.55 2.97 11.82
CA CYS A 154 6.58 3.06 12.84
C CYS A 154 6.34 1.97 13.88
N LEU A 155 7.06 0.85 13.82
CA LEU A 155 6.82 -0.37 14.57
C LEU A 155 8.04 -0.77 15.41
N SER A 156 7.81 -1.47 16.51
CA SER A 156 8.89 -2.08 17.30
C SER A 156 9.54 -3.23 16.51
N ARG A 157 10.84 -3.46 16.75
CA ARG A 157 11.58 -4.59 16.17
C ARG A 157 11.11 -5.93 16.67
#